data_60dbfb92423aec0df222e4ef9610ace1
#
_entry.id   60dbfb92423aec0df222e4ef9610ace1
#
_cell.length_a   1.000
_cell.length_b   1.000
_cell.length_c   1.000
_cell.angle_alpha   90.00
_cell.angle_beta   90.00
_cell.angle_gamma   90.00
#
_symmetry.space_group_name_H-M   'P 1'
#
loop_
_entity.id
_entity.type
_entity.pdbx_description
1 polymer ?
#
loop_
_entity_poly.entity_id
_entity_poly.type
_entity_poly.pdbx_seq_one_letter_code
_entity_poly.pdbx_strand_id
1 'polypeptide(L)'
;DWLLLDREGTVLSEKHRPSNLNGNPVKIDLPSQAQAVIHRDHPGFVQETHRRGGNAVVTGYAWTRGYANFPGFDWLVLFRLDRDQVYAPIDRLIWMVGGIGLLVILPLTGYGIWVSWELGREKNDLVEARQKLEESVAELGRSNADLQQFAYVASHDLQEPLRMVSSYTQLIARRYKGKLDADADEFIAFAVDGANRMQRLILDLLAYSRVNTAGRQFEPTAMETVLKAALNNLTNAVKESQAIITHDPLPAVMGDDKQLAQLFQNLLSNAVKFGGAQPPRIHISAKQTDGEWLFSVRDHGIGLDPQYADRIFVIFQRLHTREEYPGTGIGLAICKKIVERHGGRMWVESELGKGATFYFTLRDEEPDPSTQTLNR
;
A
#
# COMPACT_ATOMS: atom_id res chain seq x y z
N ASP A 1 42.25 37.91 -54.83
CA ASP A 1 42.73 38.35 -56.15
C ASP A 1 41.59 38.30 -57.15
N TRP A 2 41.65 39.16 -58.11
CA TRP A 2 40.65 39.15 -59.21
C TRP A 2 41.38 39.14 -60.59
N LEU A 3 40.75 38.55 -61.56
CA LEU A 3 41.26 38.42 -62.90
C LEU A 3 40.10 38.66 -63.87
N LEU A 4 40.37 39.43 -64.92
CA LEU A 4 39.44 39.70 -66.02
C LEU A 4 39.95 39.05 -67.27
N LEU A 5 39.15 38.21 -67.92
CA LEU A 5 39.47 37.45 -69.14
C LEU A 5 38.48 37.75 -70.27
N ASP A 6 38.93 37.66 -71.50
CA ASP A 6 38.10 37.59 -72.67
C ASP A 6 37.53 36.15 -72.90
N ARG A 7 36.71 35.97 -73.95
CA ARG A 7 36.15 34.67 -74.31
C ARG A 7 37.21 33.68 -74.79
N GLU A 8 38.37 34.12 -75.16
CA GLU A 8 39.49 33.27 -75.59
C GLU A 8 40.42 32.90 -74.43
N GLY A 9 40.11 33.38 -73.16
CA GLY A 9 40.89 33.16 -71.99
C GLY A 9 42.13 34.03 -71.86
N THR A 10 42.14 35.14 -72.61
CA THR A 10 43.25 36.13 -72.56
C THR A 10 43.04 37.04 -71.39
N VAL A 11 44.05 37.31 -70.59
CA VAL A 11 43.97 38.22 -69.42
C VAL A 11 43.91 39.66 -69.89
N LEU A 12 42.83 40.33 -69.60
CA LEU A 12 42.64 41.73 -69.87
C LEU A 12 43.11 42.61 -68.71
N SER A 13 42.95 42.15 -67.47
CA SER A 13 43.42 42.88 -66.30
C SER A 13 43.46 41.93 -65.10
N GLU A 14 44.41 42.12 -64.17
CA GLU A 14 44.55 41.46 -62.88
C GLU A 14 45.05 42.42 -61.76
N LYS A 15 44.71 42.09 -60.50
CA LYS A 15 45.09 42.89 -59.33
C LYS A 15 46.63 42.95 -59.10
N HIS A 16 47.32 41.85 -59.41
CA HIS A 16 48.77 41.71 -59.24
C HIS A 16 49.39 41.40 -60.60
N ARG A 17 49.61 42.38 -61.42
CA ARG A 17 50.34 42.27 -62.70
C ARG A 17 51.78 42.03 -62.48
N PRO A 18 52.40 40.92 -62.82
CA PRO A 18 53.90 40.88 -62.92
C PRO A 18 54.30 41.89 -63.97
N SER A 19 55.19 42.75 -63.60
CA SER A 19 55.76 43.74 -64.49
C SER A 19 56.55 43.06 -65.60
N ASN A 20 55.90 42.55 -66.62
CA ASN A 20 56.55 42.22 -67.88
C ASN A 20 56.39 43.39 -68.83
N LEU A 21 57.53 44.02 -69.12
CA LEU A 21 57.72 45.27 -69.81
C LEU A 21 57.35 45.26 -71.31
N ASN A 22 56.80 44.23 -71.86
CA ASN A 22 56.54 44.08 -73.27
C ASN A 22 55.05 43.85 -73.60
N GLY A 23 54.14 44.70 -73.30
CA GLY A 23 52.81 44.98 -73.84
C GLY A 23 51.98 43.89 -74.54
N ASN A 24 52.45 42.70 -74.61
CA ASN A 24 51.74 41.59 -75.25
C ASN A 24 50.70 40.89 -74.31
N PRO A 25 49.46 40.61 -74.76
CA PRO A 25 48.49 39.92 -73.99
C PRO A 25 49.01 38.51 -73.57
N VAL A 26 49.07 38.29 -72.27
CA VAL A 26 49.51 37.02 -71.73
C VAL A 26 48.33 36.09 -71.65
N LYS A 27 48.39 35.01 -72.43
CA LYS A 27 47.44 33.93 -72.33
C LYS A 27 47.82 33.09 -71.08
N ILE A 28 46.94 33.10 -70.10
CA ILE A 28 47.14 32.29 -68.89
C ILE A 28 46.57 30.91 -69.14
N ASP A 29 47.40 29.90 -68.95
CA ASP A 29 46.95 28.52 -68.92
C ASP A 29 46.20 28.27 -67.58
N LEU A 30 44.88 28.31 -67.65
CA LEU A 30 43.99 28.13 -66.48
C LEU A 30 44.02 26.68 -66.04
N PRO A 31 43.91 26.37 -64.75
CA PRO A 31 43.71 25.00 -64.30
C PRO A 31 42.50 24.37 -64.99
N SER A 32 42.55 23.07 -65.21
CA SER A 32 41.51 22.32 -65.95
C SER A 32 40.08 22.58 -65.46
N GLN A 33 39.90 22.83 -64.19
CA GLN A 33 38.60 23.15 -63.61
C GLN A 33 38.14 24.58 -63.95
N ALA A 34 39.05 25.57 -64.00
CA ALA A 34 38.76 26.92 -64.42
C ALA A 34 38.51 27.02 -65.94
N GLN A 35 39.17 26.20 -66.78
CA GLN A 35 38.88 26.11 -68.19
C GLN A 35 37.47 25.59 -68.49
N ALA A 36 36.96 24.65 -67.68
CA ALA A 36 35.59 24.16 -67.81
C ALA A 36 34.51 25.21 -67.45
N VAL A 37 34.90 26.31 -66.80
CA VAL A 37 34.03 27.41 -66.35
C VAL A 37 33.88 28.48 -67.44
N ILE A 38 34.87 28.66 -68.30
CA ILE A 38 34.82 29.64 -69.38
C ILE A 38 33.60 29.43 -70.31
N HIS A 39 33.07 28.24 -70.39
CA HIS A 39 31.91 27.91 -71.23
C HIS A 39 30.58 27.87 -70.49
N ARG A 40 30.53 28.30 -69.21
CA ARG A 40 29.28 28.32 -68.43
C ARG A 40 28.69 29.73 -68.42
N ASP A 41 27.47 29.83 -68.90
CA ASP A 41 26.69 31.10 -68.95
C ASP A 41 26.17 31.63 -67.62
N HIS A 42 26.33 30.86 -66.53
CA HIS A 42 25.83 31.19 -65.19
C HIS A 42 26.97 31.46 -64.23
N PRO A 43 26.83 32.45 -63.32
CA PRO A 43 27.80 32.71 -62.26
C PRO A 43 27.88 31.50 -61.32
N GLY A 44 29.04 31.25 -60.80
CA GLY A 44 29.29 30.13 -59.92
C GLY A 44 30.62 30.19 -59.20
N PHE A 45 31.00 29.11 -58.57
CA PHE A 45 32.33 29.02 -57.94
C PHE A 45 32.94 27.63 -58.15
N VAL A 46 34.27 27.59 -58.04
CA VAL A 46 35.06 26.33 -58.12
C VAL A 46 36.11 26.36 -57.01
N GLN A 47 36.35 25.22 -56.39
CA GLN A 47 37.47 25.04 -55.47
C GLN A 47 38.67 24.51 -56.26
N GLU A 48 39.81 25.19 -56.13
CA GLU A 48 41.03 24.81 -56.81
C GLU A 48 42.29 25.12 -55.99
N THR A 49 43.42 24.58 -56.38
CA THR A 49 44.73 24.88 -55.77
C THR A 49 45.35 26.06 -56.49
N HIS A 50 45.75 27.09 -55.77
CA HIS A 50 46.40 28.25 -56.35
C HIS A 50 47.74 27.88 -56.96
N ARG A 51 47.94 28.14 -58.23
CA ARG A 51 49.13 27.69 -58.99
C ARG A 51 50.44 28.24 -58.45
N ARG A 52 50.48 29.48 -57.93
CA ARG A 52 51.68 30.13 -57.45
C ARG A 52 51.98 29.91 -55.96
N GLY A 53 50.98 29.59 -55.15
CA GLY A 53 51.13 29.47 -53.70
C GLY A 53 50.80 28.07 -53.13
N GLY A 54 50.28 27.13 -53.91
CA GLY A 54 49.94 25.81 -53.42
C GLY A 54 48.72 25.75 -52.48
N ASN A 55 48.13 26.92 -52.13
CA ASN A 55 47.02 27.02 -51.20
C ASN A 55 45.69 26.68 -51.92
N ALA A 56 44.80 26.08 -51.21
CA ALA A 56 43.44 25.86 -51.66
C ALA A 56 42.69 27.21 -51.75
N VAL A 57 42.10 27.49 -52.88
CA VAL A 57 41.34 28.75 -53.10
C VAL A 57 39.93 28.43 -53.63
N VAL A 58 39.02 29.35 -53.36
CA VAL A 58 37.68 29.36 -53.94
C VAL A 58 37.66 30.46 -54.99
N THR A 59 37.43 30.04 -56.23
CA THR A 59 37.34 30.97 -57.36
C THR A 59 35.89 31.15 -57.77
N GLY A 60 35.35 32.30 -57.51
CA GLY A 60 34.06 32.72 -58.06
C GLY A 60 34.20 33.23 -59.45
N TYR A 61 33.24 32.99 -60.33
CA TYR A 61 33.25 33.44 -61.70
C TYR A 61 31.91 33.99 -62.16
N ALA A 62 31.94 35.08 -62.96
CA ALA A 62 30.75 35.67 -63.57
C ALA A 62 31.10 36.35 -64.88
N TRP A 63 30.22 36.25 -65.85
CA TRP A 63 30.31 36.97 -67.10
C TRP A 63 29.72 38.34 -66.95
N THR A 64 30.38 39.37 -67.49
CA THR A 64 29.82 40.71 -67.62
C THR A 64 28.80 40.70 -68.73
N ARG A 65 27.55 41.01 -68.40
CA ARG A 65 26.48 41.18 -69.36
C ARG A 65 26.23 42.66 -69.55
N GLY A 66 25.73 43.03 -70.74
CA GLY A 66 25.33 44.40 -71.02
C GLY A 66 24.25 44.88 -70.05
N TYR A 67 24.24 46.20 -69.87
CA TYR A 67 23.21 46.86 -69.05
C TYR A 67 22.55 47.93 -69.89
N ALA A 68 21.22 47.94 -69.94
CA ALA A 68 20.38 48.81 -70.72
C ALA A 68 20.75 48.70 -72.23
N ASN A 69 21.15 49.78 -72.86
CA ASN A 69 21.52 49.84 -74.30
C ASN A 69 22.98 49.54 -74.60
N PHE A 70 23.73 49.13 -73.55
CA PHE A 70 25.14 48.75 -73.72
C PHE A 70 25.32 47.24 -73.77
N PRO A 71 25.81 46.68 -74.90
CA PRO A 71 25.85 45.22 -75.10
C PRO A 71 26.82 44.49 -74.18
N GLY A 72 27.61 45.16 -73.36
CA GLY A 72 28.64 44.56 -72.52
C GLY A 72 29.88 44.20 -73.29
N PHE A 73 30.92 43.81 -72.58
CA PHE A 73 32.19 43.42 -73.20
C PHE A 73 32.41 41.91 -73.24
N ASP A 74 31.46 41.14 -72.79
CA ASP A 74 31.59 39.65 -72.65
C ASP A 74 32.86 39.22 -71.92
N TRP A 75 33.14 39.87 -70.84
CA TRP A 75 34.32 39.55 -70.02
C TRP A 75 33.98 38.57 -68.94
N LEU A 76 34.85 37.62 -68.62
CA LEU A 76 34.80 36.72 -67.48
C LEU A 76 35.55 37.35 -66.31
N VAL A 77 34.86 37.63 -65.24
CA VAL A 77 35.44 38.07 -64.01
C VAL A 77 35.66 36.86 -63.09
N LEU A 78 36.91 36.62 -62.75
CA LEU A 78 37.31 35.63 -61.74
C LEU A 78 37.72 36.32 -60.46
N PHE A 79 37.13 35.92 -59.38
CA PHE A 79 37.46 36.44 -58.06
C PHE A 79 37.92 35.29 -57.17
N ARG A 80 39.16 35.37 -56.68
CA ARG A 80 39.77 34.31 -55.83
C ARG A 80 39.90 34.75 -54.41
N LEU A 81 39.40 33.90 -53.54
CA LEU A 81 39.56 34.04 -52.09
C LEU A 81 40.30 32.78 -51.56
N ASP A 82 41.16 33.00 -50.57
CA ASP A 82 41.71 31.87 -49.84
C ASP A 82 40.60 31.08 -49.21
N ARG A 83 40.66 29.74 -49.38
CA ARG A 83 39.68 28.83 -48.81
C ARG A 83 39.51 29.05 -47.33
N ASP A 84 40.62 29.22 -46.59
CA ASP A 84 40.57 29.43 -45.14
C ASP A 84 39.89 30.73 -44.76
N GLN A 85 39.97 31.79 -45.55
CA GLN A 85 39.24 33.02 -45.32
C GLN A 85 37.71 32.87 -45.50
N VAL A 86 37.30 31.99 -46.41
CA VAL A 86 35.88 31.72 -46.68
C VAL A 86 35.28 30.75 -45.65
N TYR A 87 36.01 29.69 -45.31
CA TYR A 87 35.52 28.63 -44.47
C TYR A 87 35.84 28.74 -42.99
N ALA A 88 36.90 29.47 -42.57
CA ALA A 88 37.26 29.63 -41.18
C ALA A 88 36.15 30.17 -40.28
N PRO A 89 35.25 31.08 -40.70
CA PRO A 89 34.11 31.47 -39.89
C PRO A 89 33.08 30.34 -39.71
N ILE A 90 32.88 29.53 -40.75
CA ILE A 90 31.95 28.40 -40.75
C ILE A 90 32.50 27.30 -39.86
N ASP A 91 33.76 26.93 -39.98
CA ASP A 91 34.42 25.93 -39.16
C ASP A 91 34.38 26.29 -37.69
N ARG A 92 34.65 27.56 -37.34
CA ARG A 92 34.50 28.05 -35.95
C ARG A 92 33.09 27.92 -35.44
N LEU A 93 32.09 28.23 -36.24
CA LEU A 93 30.68 28.08 -35.88
C LEU A 93 30.33 26.62 -35.63
N ILE A 94 30.77 25.70 -36.50
CA ILE A 94 30.56 24.26 -36.35
C ILE A 94 31.17 23.74 -35.05
N TRP A 95 32.41 24.11 -34.76
CA TRP A 95 33.09 23.71 -33.53
C TRP A 95 32.46 24.32 -32.29
N MET A 96 32.00 25.57 -32.36
CA MET A 96 31.31 26.23 -31.25
C MET A 96 29.95 25.58 -30.98
N VAL A 97 29.13 25.35 -31.99
CA VAL A 97 27.82 24.73 -31.84
C VAL A 97 27.95 23.26 -31.39
N GLY A 98 28.91 22.51 -32.00
CA GLY A 98 29.22 21.14 -31.59
C GLY A 98 29.70 21.03 -30.14
N GLY A 99 30.64 21.94 -29.75
CA GLY A 99 31.16 21.99 -28.39
C GLY A 99 30.09 22.32 -27.34
N ILE A 100 29.25 23.32 -27.61
CA ILE A 100 28.11 23.66 -26.72
C ILE A 100 27.12 22.47 -26.65
N GLY A 101 26.80 21.86 -27.80
CA GLY A 101 25.91 20.69 -27.84
C GLY A 101 26.44 19.55 -26.98
N LEU A 102 27.70 19.24 -27.04
CA LEU A 102 28.35 18.18 -26.26
C LEU A 102 28.37 18.52 -24.77
N LEU A 103 28.61 19.77 -24.40
CA LEU A 103 28.61 20.28 -23.02
C LEU A 103 27.22 20.19 -22.36
N VAL A 104 26.15 20.28 -23.13
CA VAL A 104 24.76 20.17 -22.63
C VAL A 104 24.27 18.72 -22.63
N ILE A 105 24.53 17.99 -23.72
CA ILE A 105 24.00 16.62 -23.89
C ILE A 105 24.66 15.64 -22.90
N LEU A 106 25.96 15.72 -22.69
CA LEU A 106 26.64 14.79 -21.77
C LEU A 106 26.18 14.88 -20.32
N PRO A 107 26.02 16.05 -19.69
CA PRO A 107 25.48 16.15 -18.34
C PRO A 107 24.01 15.69 -18.25
N LEU A 108 23.18 16.02 -19.26
CA LEU A 108 21.78 15.61 -19.28
C LEU A 108 21.62 14.09 -19.38
N THR A 109 22.41 13.45 -20.26
CA THR A 109 22.39 11.98 -20.36
C THR A 109 22.94 11.32 -19.10
N GLY A 110 24.02 11.85 -18.52
CA GLY A 110 24.58 11.38 -17.25
C GLY A 110 23.58 11.49 -16.10
N TYR A 111 22.88 12.62 -16.01
CA TYR A 111 21.82 12.83 -15.01
C TYR A 111 20.64 11.86 -15.23
N GLY A 112 20.21 11.66 -16.47
CA GLY A 112 19.14 10.71 -16.80
C GLY A 112 19.49 9.27 -16.41
N ILE A 113 20.73 8.84 -16.67
CA ILE A 113 21.22 7.51 -16.26
C ILE A 113 21.26 7.40 -14.73
N TRP A 114 21.77 8.43 -14.04
CA TRP A 114 21.84 8.44 -12.57
C TRP A 114 20.44 8.36 -11.94
N VAL A 115 19.49 9.18 -12.40
CA VAL A 115 18.10 9.14 -11.90
C VAL A 115 17.46 7.78 -12.16
N SER A 116 17.67 7.20 -13.35
CA SER A 116 17.15 5.88 -13.69
C SER A 116 17.70 4.78 -12.77
N TRP A 117 18.98 4.88 -12.42
CA TRP A 117 19.66 3.93 -11.54
C TRP A 117 19.17 4.07 -10.08
N GLU A 118 19.03 5.30 -9.60
CA GLU A 118 18.53 5.59 -8.25
C GLU A 118 17.07 5.12 -8.07
N LEU A 119 16.19 5.44 -9.03
CA LEU A 119 14.80 4.96 -9.02
C LEU A 119 14.71 3.41 -9.11
N GLY A 120 15.63 2.80 -9.87
CA GLY A 120 15.73 1.33 -9.94
C GLY A 120 16.10 0.70 -8.60
N ARG A 121 17.03 1.32 -7.87
CA ARG A 121 17.44 0.88 -6.53
C ARG A 121 16.29 0.98 -5.52
N GLU A 122 15.67 2.15 -5.42
CA GLU A 122 14.55 2.39 -4.50
C GLU A 122 13.39 1.41 -4.76
N LYS A 123 13.07 1.18 -6.03
CA LYS A 123 12.06 0.19 -6.42
C LYS A 123 12.42 -1.23 -5.97
N ASN A 124 13.66 -1.64 -6.13
CA ASN A 124 14.11 -2.98 -5.72
C ASN A 124 14.07 -3.14 -4.18
N ASP A 125 14.49 -2.11 -3.43
CA ASP A 125 14.44 -2.12 -1.97
C ASP A 125 12.98 -2.22 -1.47
N LEU A 126 12.05 -1.51 -2.11
CA LEU A 126 10.61 -1.59 -1.82
C LEU A 126 10.04 -2.98 -2.11
N VAL A 127 10.42 -3.59 -3.24
CA VAL A 127 9.97 -4.95 -3.62
C VAL A 127 10.49 -5.97 -2.61
N GLU A 128 11.77 -5.88 -2.20
CA GLU A 128 12.35 -6.79 -1.22
C GLU A 128 11.70 -6.62 0.17
N ALA A 129 11.47 -5.38 0.61
CA ALA A 129 10.78 -5.09 1.87
C ALA A 129 9.35 -5.63 1.87
N ARG A 130 8.63 -5.46 0.76
CA ARG A 130 7.28 -6.00 0.59
C ARG A 130 7.27 -7.53 0.64
N GLN A 131 8.20 -8.18 -0.06
CA GLN A 131 8.30 -9.64 -0.06
C GLN A 131 8.58 -10.19 1.36
N LYS A 132 9.51 -9.59 2.10
CA LYS A 132 9.77 -9.95 3.49
C LYS A 132 8.55 -9.78 4.39
N LEU A 133 7.79 -8.71 4.16
CA LEU A 133 6.54 -8.48 4.90
C LEU A 133 5.49 -9.56 4.57
N GLU A 134 5.31 -9.88 3.30
CA GLU A 134 4.39 -10.94 2.85
C GLU A 134 4.78 -12.31 3.41
N GLU A 135 6.07 -12.65 3.43
CA GLU A 135 6.59 -13.88 4.04
C GLU A 135 6.34 -13.92 5.56
N SER A 136 6.60 -12.81 6.27
CA SER A 136 6.36 -12.71 7.71
C SER A 136 4.87 -12.81 8.06
N VAL A 137 4.00 -12.19 7.28
CA VAL A 137 2.54 -12.30 7.45
C VAL A 137 2.07 -13.73 7.21
N ALA A 138 2.59 -14.40 6.18
CA ALA A 138 2.26 -15.79 5.89
C ALA A 138 2.76 -16.75 6.99
N GLU A 139 3.94 -16.50 7.55
CA GLU A 139 4.49 -17.28 8.67
C GLU A 139 3.67 -17.09 9.95
N LEU A 140 3.34 -15.84 10.29
CA LEU A 140 2.46 -15.53 11.42
C LEU A 140 1.08 -16.14 11.25
N GLY A 141 0.52 -16.13 10.04
CA GLY A 141 -0.75 -16.78 9.73
C GLY A 141 -0.71 -18.30 9.97
N ARG A 142 0.35 -18.98 9.50
CA ARG A 142 0.55 -20.41 9.73
C ARG A 142 0.72 -20.73 11.21
N SER A 143 1.60 -20.02 11.91
CA SER A 143 1.82 -20.21 13.35
C SER A 143 0.54 -20.01 14.17
N ASN A 144 -0.26 -19.00 13.81
CA ASN A 144 -1.55 -18.75 14.47
C ASN A 144 -2.56 -19.89 14.20
N ALA A 145 -2.62 -20.40 12.96
CA ALA A 145 -3.47 -21.53 12.61
C ALA A 145 -3.06 -22.80 13.35
N ASP A 146 -1.76 -23.11 13.42
CA ASP A 146 -1.23 -24.25 14.15
C ASP A 146 -1.52 -24.14 15.65
N LEU A 147 -1.39 -22.96 16.25
CA LEU A 147 -1.71 -22.72 17.65
C LEU A 147 -3.22 -22.91 17.92
N GLN A 148 -4.08 -22.47 17.01
CA GLN A 148 -5.53 -22.67 17.11
C GLN A 148 -5.90 -24.14 16.98
N GLN A 149 -5.28 -24.87 16.05
CA GLN A 149 -5.50 -26.30 15.88
C GLN A 149 -5.01 -27.09 17.11
N PHE A 150 -3.83 -26.74 17.64
CA PHE A 150 -3.31 -27.35 18.86
C PHE A 150 -4.25 -27.13 20.05
N ALA A 151 -4.73 -25.88 20.25
CA ALA A 151 -5.68 -25.55 21.30
C ALA A 151 -7.00 -26.35 21.15
N TYR A 152 -7.45 -26.56 19.92
CA TYR A 152 -8.63 -27.37 19.63
C TYR A 152 -8.43 -28.85 19.99
N VAL A 153 -7.38 -29.48 19.46
CA VAL A 153 -7.09 -30.90 19.69
C VAL A 153 -6.84 -31.16 21.18
N ALA A 154 -5.96 -30.36 21.80
CA ALA A 154 -5.67 -30.52 23.23
C ALA A 154 -6.92 -30.34 24.10
N SER A 155 -7.78 -29.40 23.77
CA SER A 155 -9.02 -29.17 24.53
C SER A 155 -10.03 -30.31 24.35
N HIS A 156 -10.14 -30.86 23.14
CA HIS A 156 -10.97 -32.05 22.88
C HIS A 156 -10.52 -33.25 23.71
N ASP A 157 -9.22 -33.54 23.69
CA ASP A 157 -8.66 -34.71 24.38
C ASP A 157 -8.65 -34.56 25.91
N LEU A 158 -8.72 -33.32 26.41
CA LEU A 158 -8.91 -33.02 27.83
C LEU A 158 -10.38 -33.10 28.27
N GLN A 159 -11.33 -32.93 27.37
CA GLN A 159 -12.77 -32.98 27.71
C GLN A 159 -13.21 -34.34 28.22
N GLU A 160 -12.78 -35.45 27.58
CA GLU A 160 -13.25 -36.78 27.91
C GLU A 160 -12.77 -37.25 29.32
N PRO A 161 -11.46 -37.19 29.67
CA PRO A 161 -11.00 -37.53 31.01
C PRO A 161 -11.59 -36.62 32.09
N LEU A 162 -11.79 -35.34 31.78
CA LEU A 162 -12.39 -34.40 32.74
C LEU A 162 -13.89 -34.65 32.95
N ARG A 163 -14.63 -35.05 31.91
CA ARG A 163 -16.01 -35.49 32.02
C ARG A 163 -16.12 -36.69 32.98
N MET A 164 -15.18 -37.63 32.88
CA MET A 164 -15.13 -38.78 33.79
C MET A 164 -14.85 -38.35 35.25
N VAL A 165 -13.87 -37.49 35.46
CA VAL A 165 -13.56 -36.94 36.79
C VAL A 165 -14.77 -36.20 37.36
N SER A 166 -15.40 -35.29 36.60
CA SER A 166 -16.59 -34.56 37.01
C SER A 166 -17.78 -35.49 37.34
N SER A 167 -18.01 -36.51 36.51
CA SER A 167 -19.10 -37.48 36.75
C SER A 167 -18.90 -38.29 38.02
N TYR A 168 -17.68 -38.81 38.26
CA TYR A 168 -17.41 -39.60 39.43
C TYR A 168 -17.36 -38.76 40.72
N THR A 169 -16.81 -37.55 40.70
CA THR A 169 -16.82 -36.64 41.84
C THR A 169 -18.28 -36.24 42.21
N GLN A 170 -19.14 -35.99 41.23
CA GLN A 170 -20.56 -35.72 41.47
C GLN A 170 -21.27 -36.94 42.01
N LEU A 171 -20.98 -38.15 41.55
CA LEU A 171 -21.57 -39.40 42.11
C LEU A 171 -21.13 -39.61 43.57
N ILE A 172 -19.87 -39.37 43.89
CA ILE A 172 -19.36 -39.41 45.25
C ILE A 172 -20.09 -38.40 46.14
N ALA A 173 -20.20 -37.13 45.67
CA ALA A 173 -20.96 -36.08 46.34
C ALA A 173 -22.38 -36.51 46.67
N ARG A 174 -23.14 -37.05 45.66
CA ARG A 174 -24.55 -37.49 45.84
C ARG A 174 -24.68 -38.68 46.77
N ARG A 175 -23.76 -39.67 46.69
CA ARG A 175 -23.85 -40.95 47.43
C ARG A 175 -23.41 -40.81 48.89
N TYR A 176 -22.43 -39.95 49.18
CA TYR A 176 -21.80 -39.90 50.48
C TYR A 176 -22.06 -38.60 51.26
N LYS A 177 -22.76 -37.60 50.69
CA LYS A 177 -23.10 -36.36 51.37
C LYS A 177 -23.78 -36.62 52.69
N GLY A 178 -23.22 -36.08 53.77
CA GLY A 178 -23.71 -36.30 55.15
C GLY A 178 -23.51 -37.72 55.72
N LYS A 179 -22.77 -38.61 55.04
CA LYS A 179 -22.40 -39.95 55.51
C LYS A 179 -20.98 -40.08 55.98
N LEU A 180 -20.16 -39.12 55.65
CA LEU A 180 -18.75 -38.98 56.05
C LEU A 180 -18.63 -37.80 57.00
N ASP A 181 -17.45 -37.50 57.46
CA ASP A 181 -17.20 -36.30 58.26
C ASP A 181 -17.36 -35.02 57.47
N ALA A 182 -17.37 -33.90 58.20
CA ALA A 182 -17.56 -32.55 57.59
C ALA A 182 -16.42 -32.21 56.63
N ASP A 183 -15.21 -32.60 56.95
CA ASP A 183 -14.01 -32.33 56.10
C ASP A 183 -14.12 -33.11 54.78
N ALA A 184 -14.62 -34.34 54.78
CA ALA A 184 -14.82 -35.08 53.53
C ALA A 184 -15.90 -34.45 52.64
N ASP A 185 -17.01 -33.92 53.20
CA ASP A 185 -18.03 -33.21 52.46
C ASP A 185 -17.44 -31.93 51.81
N GLU A 186 -16.57 -31.21 52.55
CA GLU A 186 -15.89 -30.03 52.04
C GLU A 186 -14.89 -30.38 50.91
N PHE A 187 -14.06 -31.40 51.07
CA PHE A 187 -13.10 -31.82 50.05
C PHE A 187 -13.81 -32.31 48.76
N ILE A 188 -14.93 -33.04 48.91
CA ILE A 188 -15.74 -33.45 47.77
C ILE A 188 -16.33 -32.22 47.05
N ALA A 189 -16.81 -31.24 47.78
CA ALA A 189 -17.33 -29.98 47.18
C ALA A 189 -16.26 -29.26 46.41
N PHE A 190 -15.03 -29.11 46.94
CA PHE A 190 -13.90 -28.52 46.23
C PHE A 190 -13.52 -29.31 44.98
N ALA A 191 -13.52 -30.64 45.03
CA ALA A 191 -13.20 -31.49 43.89
C ALA A 191 -14.25 -31.32 42.78
N VAL A 192 -15.55 -31.30 43.11
CA VAL A 192 -16.64 -31.06 42.18
C VAL A 192 -16.54 -29.68 41.55
N ASP A 193 -16.34 -28.63 42.33
CA ASP A 193 -16.16 -27.29 41.82
C ASP A 193 -14.95 -27.17 40.88
N GLY A 194 -13.81 -27.75 41.26
CA GLY A 194 -12.59 -27.81 40.47
C GLY A 194 -12.81 -28.49 39.13
N ALA A 195 -13.46 -29.64 39.10
CA ALA A 195 -13.80 -30.36 37.86
C ALA A 195 -14.72 -29.57 36.94
N ASN A 196 -15.82 -29.02 37.50
CA ASN A 196 -16.76 -28.20 36.73
C ASN A 196 -16.11 -26.93 36.15
N ARG A 197 -15.18 -26.36 36.87
CA ARG A 197 -14.41 -25.18 36.42
C ARG A 197 -13.48 -25.53 35.26
N MET A 198 -12.72 -26.61 35.36
CA MET A 198 -11.85 -27.05 34.27
C MET A 198 -12.66 -27.33 33.01
N GLN A 199 -13.82 -27.96 33.15
CA GLN A 199 -14.73 -28.20 32.03
C GLN A 199 -15.19 -26.91 31.35
N ARG A 200 -15.57 -25.89 32.12
CA ARG A 200 -15.94 -24.57 31.59
C ARG A 200 -14.79 -23.89 30.87
N LEU A 201 -13.57 -23.93 31.46
CA LEU A 201 -12.37 -23.34 30.83
C LEU A 201 -12.06 -23.97 29.47
N ILE A 202 -12.17 -25.32 29.38
CA ILE A 202 -11.93 -26.03 28.13
C ILE A 202 -13.01 -25.70 27.09
N LEU A 203 -14.29 -25.63 27.49
CA LEU A 203 -15.39 -25.25 26.58
C LEU A 203 -15.22 -23.82 26.05
N ASP A 204 -14.85 -22.88 26.91
CA ASP A 204 -14.63 -21.48 26.53
C ASP A 204 -13.41 -21.33 25.62
N LEU A 205 -12.33 -22.09 25.87
CA LEU A 205 -11.13 -22.11 25.03
C LEU A 205 -11.43 -22.68 23.64
N LEU A 206 -12.25 -23.75 23.58
CA LEU A 206 -12.73 -24.30 22.31
C LEU A 206 -13.63 -23.30 21.57
N ALA A 207 -14.53 -22.63 22.27
CA ALA A 207 -15.38 -21.60 21.67
C ALA A 207 -14.54 -20.46 21.08
N TYR A 208 -13.51 -19.99 21.81
CA TYR A 208 -12.56 -18.99 21.34
C TYR A 208 -11.79 -19.44 20.08
N SER A 209 -11.29 -20.69 20.07
CA SER A 209 -10.58 -21.26 18.92
C SER A 209 -11.47 -21.37 17.68
N ARG A 210 -12.75 -21.75 17.86
CA ARG A 210 -13.70 -22.00 16.77
C ARG A 210 -14.27 -20.74 16.11
N VAL A 211 -14.14 -19.56 16.68
CA VAL A 211 -14.73 -18.34 16.11
C VAL A 211 -14.33 -18.16 14.64
N ASN A 212 -13.06 -18.37 14.30
CA ASN A 212 -12.57 -18.18 12.92
C ASN A 212 -12.69 -19.45 12.06
N THR A 213 -12.57 -20.65 12.65
CA THR A 213 -12.44 -21.91 11.91
C THR A 213 -13.76 -22.62 11.62
N ALA A 214 -14.77 -22.42 12.46
CA ALA A 214 -16.07 -23.10 12.36
C ALA A 214 -17.26 -22.12 12.19
N GLY A 215 -16.98 -20.84 11.92
CA GLY A 215 -18.02 -19.86 11.66
C GLY A 215 -18.72 -20.11 10.31
N ARG A 216 -20.03 -19.86 10.27
CA ARG A 216 -20.86 -19.95 9.07
C ARG A 216 -20.56 -18.79 8.12
N GLN A 217 -21.04 -18.91 6.89
CA GLN A 217 -21.13 -17.76 5.99
C GLN A 217 -22.02 -16.69 6.61
N PHE A 218 -21.69 -15.44 6.36
CA PHE A 218 -22.49 -14.32 6.83
C PHE A 218 -23.78 -14.25 6.02
N GLU A 219 -24.88 -14.10 6.74
CA GLU A 219 -26.22 -13.98 6.17
C GLU A 219 -26.93 -12.75 6.77
N PRO A 220 -27.92 -12.16 6.09
CA PRO A 220 -28.72 -11.11 6.67
C PRO A 220 -29.39 -11.60 7.97
N THR A 221 -28.95 -11.05 9.09
CA THR A 221 -29.32 -11.54 10.43
C THR A 221 -30.02 -10.42 11.21
N ALA A 222 -31.28 -10.66 11.57
CA ALA A 222 -32.07 -9.74 12.38
C ALA A 222 -31.60 -9.76 13.85
N MET A 223 -31.01 -8.66 14.31
CA MET A 223 -30.43 -8.57 15.67
C MET A 223 -31.48 -8.70 16.78
N GLU A 224 -32.73 -8.40 16.50
CA GLU A 224 -33.87 -8.69 17.40
C GLU A 224 -34.00 -10.18 17.68
N THR A 225 -33.90 -11.03 16.65
CA THR A 225 -33.95 -12.49 16.77
C THR A 225 -32.75 -13.03 17.54
N VAL A 226 -31.58 -12.47 17.27
CA VAL A 226 -30.31 -12.80 17.96
C VAL A 226 -30.41 -12.46 19.46
N LEU A 227 -30.87 -11.26 19.79
CA LEU A 227 -31.08 -10.84 21.18
C LEU A 227 -32.07 -11.74 21.90
N LYS A 228 -33.21 -12.07 21.25
CA LYS A 228 -34.19 -12.97 21.81
C LYS A 228 -33.62 -14.36 22.10
N ALA A 229 -32.78 -14.89 21.21
CA ALA A 229 -32.10 -16.16 21.44
C ALA A 229 -31.16 -16.11 22.66
N ALA A 230 -30.35 -15.03 22.78
CA ALA A 230 -29.50 -14.83 23.93
C ALA A 230 -30.27 -14.71 25.25
N LEU A 231 -31.37 -13.96 25.27
CA LEU A 231 -32.23 -13.82 26.45
C LEU A 231 -32.90 -15.15 26.85
N ASN A 232 -33.32 -15.97 25.91
CA ASN A 232 -33.85 -17.30 26.19
C ASN A 232 -32.82 -18.18 26.91
N ASN A 233 -31.54 -18.11 26.50
CA ASN A 233 -30.47 -18.86 27.17
C ASN A 233 -30.20 -18.35 28.60
N LEU A 234 -30.49 -17.07 28.88
CA LEU A 234 -30.25 -16.43 30.17
C LEU A 234 -31.51 -16.35 31.06
N THR A 235 -32.62 -16.99 30.66
CA THR A 235 -33.93 -16.88 31.35
C THR A 235 -33.84 -17.10 32.86
N ASN A 236 -33.12 -18.10 33.33
CA ASN A 236 -32.99 -18.39 34.76
C ASN A 236 -32.16 -17.31 35.48
N ALA A 237 -30.99 -16.92 34.90
CA ALA A 237 -30.12 -15.90 35.48
C ALA A 237 -30.83 -14.54 35.59
N VAL A 238 -31.61 -14.15 34.57
CA VAL A 238 -32.42 -12.94 34.55
C VAL A 238 -33.50 -12.95 35.63
N LYS A 239 -34.20 -14.10 35.78
CA LYS A 239 -35.26 -14.27 36.81
C LYS A 239 -34.68 -14.25 38.22
N GLU A 240 -33.59 -14.97 38.46
CA GLU A 240 -32.97 -15.05 39.79
C GLU A 240 -32.37 -13.70 40.21
N SER A 241 -31.79 -12.95 39.31
CA SER A 241 -31.23 -11.62 39.57
C SER A 241 -32.27 -10.52 39.53
N GLN A 242 -33.49 -10.76 39.11
CA GLN A 242 -34.53 -9.74 38.86
C GLN A 242 -34.06 -8.66 37.87
N ALA A 243 -33.23 -9.02 36.93
CA ALA A 243 -32.64 -8.03 36.00
C ALA A 243 -33.71 -7.43 35.08
N ILE A 244 -33.64 -6.12 34.88
CA ILE A 244 -34.47 -5.36 33.95
C ILE A 244 -33.65 -5.11 32.67
N ILE A 245 -34.05 -5.72 31.56
CA ILE A 245 -33.38 -5.59 30.28
C ILE A 245 -34.33 -4.90 29.30
N THR A 246 -33.86 -3.81 28.73
CA THR A 246 -34.58 -3.00 27.74
C THR A 246 -33.70 -2.82 26.49
N HIS A 247 -34.31 -2.62 25.34
CA HIS A 247 -33.59 -2.34 24.12
C HIS A 247 -34.37 -1.39 23.20
N ASP A 248 -33.66 -0.64 22.39
CA ASP A 248 -34.19 0.10 21.25
C ASP A 248 -34.42 -0.87 20.07
N PRO A 249 -35.13 -0.46 19.00
CA PRO A 249 -35.23 -1.25 17.78
C PRO A 249 -33.83 -1.59 17.23
N LEU A 250 -33.59 -2.88 16.97
CA LEU A 250 -32.30 -3.36 16.48
C LEU A 250 -32.34 -3.65 14.99
N PRO A 251 -31.26 -3.34 14.23
CA PRO A 251 -31.20 -3.55 12.79
C PRO A 251 -31.02 -5.01 12.40
N ALA A 252 -31.08 -5.27 11.09
CA ALA A 252 -30.46 -6.44 10.49
C ALA A 252 -29.04 -6.11 10.05
N VAL A 253 -28.10 -7.06 10.20
CA VAL A 253 -26.70 -6.94 9.82
C VAL A 253 -26.25 -8.21 9.10
N MET A 254 -25.18 -8.13 8.32
CA MET A 254 -24.54 -9.32 7.76
C MET A 254 -23.72 -10.02 8.85
N GLY A 255 -24.09 -11.27 9.20
CA GLY A 255 -23.39 -11.97 10.27
C GLY A 255 -23.74 -13.43 10.46
N ASP A 256 -23.03 -14.07 11.39
CA ASP A 256 -23.28 -15.42 11.87
C ASP A 256 -24.22 -15.35 13.09
N ASP A 257 -25.44 -15.77 12.94
CA ASP A 257 -26.54 -15.74 13.94
C ASP A 257 -26.11 -16.34 15.29
N LYS A 258 -25.39 -17.45 15.26
CA LYS A 258 -24.92 -18.15 16.47
C LYS A 258 -23.81 -17.39 17.20
N GLN A 259 -22.87 -16.85 16.45
CA GLN A 259 -21.78 -16.07 17.05
C GLN A 259 -22.31 -14.76 17.64
N LEU A 260 -23.21 -14.08 16.92
CA LEU A 260 -23.83 -12.86 17.43
C LEU A 260 -24.72 -13.13 18.67
N ALA A 261 -25.42 -14.28 18.71
CA ALA A 261 -26.14 -14.69 19.92
C ALA A 261 -25.18 -14.95 21.10
N GLN A 262 -24.04 -15.58 20.86
CA GLN A 262 -22.99 -15.79 21.86
C GLN A 262 -22.41 -14.47 22.35
N LEU A 263 -22.19 -13.49 21.46
CA LEU A 263 -21.75 -12.13 21.81
C LEU A 263 -22.72 -11.49 22.80
N PHE A 264 -24.01 -11.42 22.48
CA PHE A 264 -25.01 -10.87 23.40
C PHE A 264 -25.11 -11.67 24.69
N GLN A 265 -25.10 -13.00 24.62
CA GLN A 265 -25.16 -13.86 25.80
C GLN A 265 -24.00 -13.56 26.77
N ASN A 266 -22.78 -13.41 26.28
CA ASN A 266 -21.61 -13.10 27.11
C ASN A 266 -21.72 -11.69 27.73
N LEU A 267 -22.12 -10.67 26.95
CA LEU A 267 -22.27 -9.31 27.43
C LEU A 267 -23.37 -9.20 28.47
N LEU A 268 -24.55 -9.77 28.21
CA LEU A 268 -25.68 -9.77 29.11
C LEU A 268 -25.41 -10.57 30.40
N SER A 269 -24.77 -11.73 30.27
CA SER A 269 -24.34 -12.53 31.43
C SER A 269 -23.37 -11.74 32.34
N ASN A 270 -22.43 -11.00 31.77
CA ASN A 270 -21.54 -10.14 32.52
C ASN A 270 -22.32 -8.98 33.20
N ALA A 271 -23.22 -8.32 32.48
CA ALA A 271 -24.02 -7.23 33.02
C ALA A 271 -24.92 -7.68 34.19
N VAL A 272 -25.50 -8.88 34.11
CA VAL A 272 -26.26 -9.49 35.23
C VAL A 272 -25.33 -9.81 36.40
N LYS A 273 -24.21 -10.43 36.13
CA LYS A 273 -23.24 -10.87 37.15
C LYS A 273 -22.60 -9.72 37.93
N PHE A 274 -22.26 -8.64 37.25
CA PHE A 274 -21.61 -7.44 37.86
C PHE A 274 -22.61 -6.33 38.21
N GLY A 275 -23.89 -6.63 38.29
CA GLY A 275 -24.96 -5.67 38.59
C GLY A 275 -24.92 -5.03 40.01
N GLY A 276 -24.12 -5.58 40.92
CA GLY A 276 -24.00 -5.05 42.29
C GLY A 276 -25.16 -5.47 43.20
N ALA A 277 -25.48 -4.64 44.22
CA ALA A 277 -26.48 -4.96 45.26
C ALA A 277 -27.94 -4.70 44.82
N GLN A 278 -28.16 -3.97 43.74
CA GLN A 278 -29.49 -3.69 43.19
C GLN A 278 -29.81 -4.61 41.99
N PRO A 279 -31.10 -4.81 41.67
CA PRO A 279 -31.44 -5.53 40.42
C PRO A 279 -30.76 -4.93 39.19
N PRO A 280 -30.05 -5.73 38.43
CA PRO A 280 -29.31 -5.23 37.25
C PRO A 280 -30.23 -4.54 36.24
N ARG A 281 -29.84 -3.34 35.80
CA ARG A 281 -30.53 -2.61 34.74
C ARG A 281 -29.62 -2.57 33.51
N ILE A 282 -30.09 -3.11 32.42
CA ILE A 282 -29.31 -3.26 31.18
C ILE A 282 -30.10 -2.65 30.04
N HIS A 283 -29.45 -1.84 29.24
CA HIS A 283 -30.05 -1.23 28.06
C HIS A 283 -29.18 -1.49 26.85
N ILE A 284 -29.82 -1.95 25.75
CA ILE A 284 -29.16 -2.21 24.47
C ILE A 284 -29.64 -1.17 23.45
N SER A 285 -28.73 -0.53 22.74
CA SER A 285 -29.07 0.37 21.64
C SER A 285 -28.23 0.09 20.39
N ALA A 286 -28.73 0.52 19.25
CA ALA A 286 -28.02 0.49 17.97
C ALA A 286 -28.21 1.82 17.26
N LYS A 287 -27.11 2.35 16.68
CA LYS A 287 -27.10 3.58 15.91
C LYS A 287 -26.30 3.40 14.64
N GLN A 288 -26.83 3.79 13.50
CA GLN A 288 -26.09 3.79 12.24
C GLN A 288 -25.12 4.96 12.20
N THR A 289 -23.87 4.71 11.84
CA THR A 289 -22.80 5.70 11.75
C THR A 289 -21.88 5.32 10.61
N ASP A 290 -21.74 6.17 9.59
CA ASP A 290 -20.76 6.04 8.48
C ASP A 290 -20.65 4.64 7.84
N GLY A 291 -21.81 3.97 7.57
CA GLY A 291 -21.83 2.65 6.92
C GLY A 291 -21.58 1.46 7.87
N GLU A 292 -21.53 1.71 9.18
CA GLU A 292 -21.47 0.69 10.23
C GLU A 292 -22.62 0.89 11.23
N TRP A 293 -23.04 -0.20 11.87
CA TRP A 293 -23.91 -0.15 13.01
C TRP A 293 -23.11 -0.17 14.30
N LEU A 294 -23.24 0.90 15.10
CA LEU A 294 -22.69 0.99 16.45
C LEU A 294 -23.72 0.46 17.44
N PHE A 295 -23.41 -0.64 18.08
CA PHE A 295 -24.19 -1.20 19.19
C PHE A 295 -23.61 -0.78 20.52
N SER A 296 -24.47 -0.57 21.52
CA SER A 296 -24.07 -0.40 22.91
C SER A 296 -24.85 -1.31 23.84
N VAL A 297 -24.18 -1.90 24.82
CA VAL A 297 -24.77 -2.65 25.93
C VAL A 297 -24.33 -1.95 27.21
N ARG A 298 -25.27 -1.20 27.83
CA ARG A 298 -25.04 -0.43 29.04
C ARG A 298 -25.60 -1.12 30.26
N ASP A 299 -24.80 -1.32 31.27
CA ASP A 299 -25.23 -1.72 32.61
C ASP A 299 -25.04 -0.62 33.65
N HIS A 300 -25.72 -0.74 34.79
CA HIS A 300 -25.60 0.13 35.93
C HIS A 300 -25.00 -0.62 37.14
N GLY A 301 -24.02 -1.47 36.84
CA GLY A 301 -23.35 -2.31 37.81
C GLY A 301 -22.20 -1.62 38.54
N ILE A 302 -21.28 -2.44 39.05
CA ILE A 302 -20.10 -1.97 39.82
C ILE A 302 -19.11 -1.16 38.99
N GLY A 303 -19.18 -1.21 37.67
CA GLY A 303 -18.19 -0.60 36.77
C GLY A 303 -16.80 -1.21 36.88
N LEU A 304 -15.87 -0.63 36.17
CA LEU A 304 -14.44 -0.99 36.20
C LEU A 304 -13.56 0.26 36.09
N ASP A 305 -12.35 0.17 36.64
CA ASP A 305 -11.35 1.22 36.50
C ASP A 305 -10.89 1.32 35.04
N PRO A 306 -10.95 2.52 34.41
CA PRO A 306 -10.56 2.72 33.00
C PRO A 306 -9.16 2.21 32.63
N GLN A 307 -8.23 2.15 33.57
CA GLN A 307 -6.89 1.59 33.30
C GLN A 307 -6.90 0.11 32.86
N TYR A 308 -7.98 -0.61 33.13
CA TYR A 308 -8.12 -2.02 32.75
C TYR A 308 -8.97 -2.22 31.50
N ALA A 309 -9.44 -1.17 30.84
CA ALA A 309 -10.35 -1.25 29.69
C ALA A 309 -9.83 -2.15 28.55
N ASP A 310 -8.54 -2.12 28.26
CA ASP A 310 -7.92 -2.99 27.27
C ASP A 310 -7.66 -4.41 27.78
N ARG A 311 -7.37 -4.53 29.08
CA ARG A 311 -6.96 -5.81 29.68
C ARG A 311 -8.11 -6.81 29.82
N ILE A 312 -9.34 -6.35 29.97
CA ILE A 312 -10.52 -7.24 30.12
C ILE A 312 -10.82 -8.09 28.87
N PHE A 313 -10.27 -7.72 27.71
CA PHE A 313 -10.40 -8.46 26.47
C PHE A 313 -9.28 -9.50 26.26
N VAL A 314 -8.30 -9.55 27.15
CA VAL A 314 -7.21 -10.56 27.09
C VAL A 314 -7.70 -11.85 27.73
N ILE A 315 -7.34 -12.99 27.13
CA ILE A 315 -7.72 -14.33 27.60
C ILE A 315 -7.20 -14.55 29.02
N PHE A 316 -8.02 -15.16 29.89
CA PHE A 316 -7.72 -15.46 31.31
C PHE A 316 -7.53 -14.23 32.20
N GLN A 317 -7.74 -13.02 31.70
CA GLN A 317 -7.68 -11.82 32.53
C GLN A 317 -8.97 -11.65 33.34
N ARG A 318 -8.82 -11.34 34.63
CA ARG A 318 -9.89 -11.09 35.58
C ARG A 318 -9.50 -9.94 36.49
N LEU A 319 -10.46 -9.10 36.84
CA LEU A 319 -10.26 -7.94 37.73
C LEU A 319 -10.67 -8.26 39.17
N HIS A 320 -11.54 -9.25 39.38
CA HIS A 320 -12.07 -9.65 40.70
C HIS A 320 -11.67 -11.09 41.02
N THR A 321 -11.63 -11.41 42.29
CA THR A 321 -11.37 -12.78 42.79
C THR A 321 -12.50 -13.74 42.37
N ARG A 322 -12.26 -15.04 42.57
CA ARG A 322 -13.24 -16.07 42.18
C ARG A 322 -14.39 -16.14 43.17
N GLU A 323 -14.08 -15.86 44.40
CA GLU A 323 -15.01 -15.85 45.52
C GLU A 323 -16.05 -14.73 45.36
N GLU A 324 -15.63 -13.57 44.81
CA GLU A 324 -16.51 -12.45 44.55
C GLU A 324 -17.37 -12.66 43.31
N TYR A 325 -16.75 -13.05 42.19
CA TYR A 325 -17.45 -13.20 40.91
C TYR A 325 -16.95 -14.43 40.14
N PRO A 326 -17.79 -15.47 39.95
CA PRO A 326 -17.40 -16.68 39.24
C PRO A 326 -17.20 -16.41 37.73
N GLY A 327 -16.23 -17.09 37.07
CA GLY A 327 -16.01 -16.98 35.64
C GLY A 327 -14.61 -17.43 35.19
N THR A 328 -14.44 -17.61 33.89
CA THR A 328 -13.20 -18.11 33.24
C THR A 328 -12.25 -17.01 32.80
N GLY A 329 -12.74 -15.78 32.57
CA GLY A 329 -11.96 -14.69 31.97
C GLY A 329 -11.76 -14.82 30.46
N ILE A 330 -12.57 -15.63 29.76
CA ILE A 330 -12.48 -15.82 28.31
C ILE A 330 -13.65 -15.17 27.57
N GLY A 331 -14.80 -14.96 28.22
CA GLY A 331 -16.03 -14.50 27.58
C GLY A 331 -15.90 -13.19 26.80
N LEU A 332 -15.24 -12.16 27.37
CA LEU A 332 -15.02 -10.89 26.66
C LEU A 332 -13.99 -11.01 25.53
N ALA A 333 -12.99 -11.87 25.65
CA ALA A 333 -12.08 -12.19 24.56
C ALA A 333 -12.80 -12.87 23.38
N ILE A 334 -13.78 -13.75 23.66
CA ILE A 334 -14.66 -14.32 22.65
C ILE A 334 -15.49 -13.23 21.99
N CYS A 335 -16.07 -12.29 22.77
CA CYS A 335 -16.84 -11.16 22.22
C CYS A 335 -15.99 -10.34 21.22
N LYS A 336 -14.80 -9.93 21.64
CA LYS A 336 -13.88 -9.18 20.78
C LYS A 336 -13.54 -9.92 19.50
N LYS A 337 -13.21 -11.20 19.60
CA LYS A 337 -12.89 -12.04 18.44
C LYS A 337 -14.07 -12.23 17.47
N ILE A 338 -15.30 -12.36 17.99
CA ILE A 338 -16.52 -12.40 17.16
C ILE A 338 -16.69 -11.09 16.40
N VAL A 339 -16.59 -9.95 17.08
CA VAL A 339 -16.72 -8.62 16.46
C VAL A 339 -15.65 -8.40 15.41
N GLU A 340 -14.38 -8.72 15.70
CA GLU A 340 -13.26 -8.62 14.74
C GLU A 340 -13.48 -9.51 13.51
N ARG A 341 -14.00 -10.74 13.69
CA ARG A 341 -14.36 -11.60 12.55
C ARG A 341 -15.44 -10.97 11.66
N HIS A 342 -16.38 -10.22 12.24
CA HIS A 342 -17.41 -9.49 11.51
C HIS A 342 -16.94 -8.14 10.95
N GLY A 343 -15.61 -7.85 11.02
CA GLY A 343 -14.99 -6.64 10.49
C GLY A 343 -15.22 -5.40 11.33
N GLY A 344 -15.71 -5.56 12.56
CA GLY A 344 -15.97 -4.48 13.50
C GLY A 344 -14.86 -4.31 14.55
N ARG A 345 -15.11 -3.41 15.48
CA ARG A 345 -14.25 -3.12 16.65
C ARG A 345 -15.08 -3.13 17.93
N MET A 346 -14.42 -3.47 19.06
CA MET A 346 -15.07 -3.53 20.37
C MET A 346 -14.26 -2.80 21.42
N TRP A 347 -14.94 -2.00 22.29
CA TRP A 347 -14.32 -1.30 23.40
C TRP A 347 -15.31 -1.13 24.56
N VAL A 348 -14.87 -0.58 25.68
CA VAL A 348 -15.68 -0.32 26.85
C VAL A 348 -15.43 1.11 27.38
N GLU A 349 -16.47 1.74 27.86
CA GLU A 349 -16.42 2.95 28.67
C GLU A 349 -17.03 2.64 30.03
N SER A 350 -16.30 2.92 31.10
CA SER A 350 -16.76 2.58 32.43
C SER A 350 -16.14 3.51 33.51
N GLU A 351 -16.85 3.65 34.59
CA GLU A 351 -16.38 4.33 35.81
C GLU A 351 -16.83 3.52 37.02
N LEU A 352 -15.94 3.35 38.01
CA LEU A 352 -16.23 2.62 39.23
C LEU A 352 -17.51 3.14 39.92
N GLY A 353 -18.43 2.26 40.21
CA GLY A 353 -19.72 2.55 40.84
C GLY A 353 -20.79 3.15 39.92
N LYS A 354 -20.50 3.38 38.62
CA LYS A 354 -21.48 3.96 37.68
C LYS A 354 -21.90 2.98 36.55
N GLY A 355 -21.34 1.76 36.57
CA GLY A 355 -21.59 0.74 35.57
C GLY A 355 -20.63 0.82 34.39
N ALA A 356 -20.91 0.01 33.36
CA ALA A 356 -20.12 -0.06 32.15
C ALA A 356 -21.00 0.02 30.89
N THR A 357 -20.43 0.52 29.81
CA THR A 357 -21.03 0.49 28.48
C THR A 357 -20.05 -0.19 27.53
N PHE A 358 -20.43 -1.35 27.05
CA PHE A 358 -19.67 -2.07 26.02
C PHE A 358 -20.19 -1.63 24.66
N TYR A 359 -19.29 -1.18 23.83
CA TYR A 359 -19.57 -0.78 22.46
C TYR A 359 -18.96 -1.78 21.49
N PHE A 360 -19.67 -2.04 20.39
CA PHE A 360 -19.13 -2.78 19.26
C PHE A 360 -19.73 -2.30 17.94
N THR A 361 -18.95 -2.37 16.86
CA THR A 361 -19.44 -2.07 15.51
C THR A 361 -19.64 -3.34 14.71
N LEU A 362 -20.62 -3.32 13.81
CA LEU A 362 -20.85 -4.35 12.79
C LEU A 362 -21.08 -3.65 11.46
N ARG A 363 -20.55 -4.20 10.37
CA ARG A 363 -20.76 -3.65 9.03
C ARG A 363 -22.15 -3.95 8.51
N ASP A 364 -22.69 -3.02 7.75
CA ASP A 364 -24.01 -3.15 7.13
C ASP A 364 -23.97 -4.03 5.86
N GLU A 365 -22.81 -4.09 5.20
CA GLU A 365 -22.55 -4.84 3.98
C GLU A 365 -21.62 -6.04 4.21
N GLU A 366 -21.72 -7.02 3.29
CA GLU A 366 -20.83 -8.19 3.28
C GLU A 366 -19.37 -7.73 3.19
N PRO A 367 -18.45 -8.24 4.03
CA PRO A 367 -17.04 -7.85 3.98
C PRO A 367 -16.47 -8.24 2.61
N ASP A 368 -15.87 -7.27 1.93
CA ASP A 368 -15.18 -7.44 0.65
C ASP A 368 -14.23 -8.65 0.74
N PRO A 369 -14.37 -9.66 -0.12
CA PRO A 369 -13.55 -10.87 -0.09
C PRO A 369 -12.05 -10.57 -0.24
N SER A 370 -11.65 -9.41 -0.77
CA SER A 370 -10.26 -8.97 -0.85
C SER A 370 -9.64 -8.65 0.52
N THR A 371 -10.46 -8.30 1.53
CA THR A 371 -9.99 -7.97 2.89
C THR A 371 -9.81 -9.23 3.76
N GLN A 372 -10.42 -10.35 3.39
CA GLN A 372 -10.27 -11.63 4.11
C GLN A 372 -8.95 -12.34 3.82
N THR A 373 -8.28 -12.00 2.72
CA THR A 373 -6.96 -12.57 2.36
C THR A 373 -5.81 -12.00 3.17
N LEU A 374 -5.98 -10.87 3.84
CA LEU A 374 -4.96 -10.26 4.71
C LEU A 374 -4.95 -10.81 6.14
N ASN A 375 -5.98 -11.59 6.53
CA ASN A 375 -6.13 -12.20 7.87
C ASN A 375 -6.07 -13.75 7.85
N ARG A 376 -5.64 -14.34 6.73
CA ARG A 376 -5.37 -15.78 6.63
C ARG A 376 -3.89 -16.11 6.73
#